data_50f19f472c2f66d51a1c25f7115e3c0e
#
_entry.id   50f19f472c2f66d51a1c25f7115e3c0e
#
_cell.length_a   1.000
_cell.length_b   1.000
_cell.length_c   1.000
_cell.angle_alpha   90.00
_cell.angle_beta   90.00
_cell.angle_gamma   90.00
#
_symmetry.space_group_name_H-M   'P 1'
#
loop_
_entity.id
_entity.type
_entity.pdbx_description
1 polymer ?
#
loop_
_entity_poly.entity_id
_entity_poly.type
_entity_poly.pdbx_seq_one_letter_code
_entity_poly.pdbx_strand_id
1 'polypeptide(L)'
;MQPTDSNHSHHLAWLVGAMALLGLFLLGLDQSLLFDVDEGAFTEATREMLVSQDWGHTTLNGIDRFDKPIGVYWFQAICVAIFGLNEFAFRLPSALSGWLASLALARFAQKEWGGHAAVMAAIVSATSLGPWAMARTATADALLGLFFVLIFLDLWRSLENNHAWAGQRVALWVGLGFLVKGPVALVVPVGTLLIYWLFAPAYRLRIKLLILNLRSWLVFAVVALPWYVYAYLRHGRHFIEGFLLKHNVERFMGSMEGHSGHWAYFLIALPLLWLPWSALWLRALGNFKTHWENPFLKYCWIWFLFVFVFFTLANTKLPHYLLYAGPAMCFIIAYSSLHASRLTWILTWLLALLGLSILIMGPSYLHDYPEWVSDPYYKALLEGSPQTDMKVWIFALPLIIYVAPAFIFFLRLSKIANLKVKTSYLFFTLALYQSLVLSMVTLPWWSRTLQAPAHDLAMMFKEDQRVVVQWGVHLPSFATYRQQESPRREPMPGELALVKNIQPYWPPDWEILAVHGPLSIVKSPEIAKTNP
;
A
#
# COMPACT_ATOMS: atom_id res chain seq x y z
N MET A 1 9.97 49.44 1.79
CA MET A 1 9.08 48.54 2.51
C MET A 1 9.40 47.11 2.09
N GLN A 2 9.72 46.25 3.02
CA GLN A 2 10.51 45.03 2.88
C GLN A 2 9.73 43.88 2.22
N PRO A 3 10.32 43.13 1.26
CA PRO A 3 9.72 41.90 0.71
C PRO A 3 9.96 40.64 1.58
N THR A 4 10.54 40.77 2.76
CA THR A 4 11.03 39.64 3.57
C THR A 4 9.95 38.89 4.36
N ASP A 5 8.86 39.53 4.78
CA ASP A 5 7.85 38.90 5.64
C ASP A 5 6.93 37.88 4.91
N SER A 6 6.65 38.09 3.62
CA SER A 6 5.76 37.18 2.88
C SER A 6 6.44 35.81 2.59
N ASN A 7 7.75 35.79 2.36
CA ASN A 7 8.46 34.52 2.11
C ASN A 7 8.57 33.68 3.38
N HIS A 8 8.81 34.27 4.54
CA HIS A 8 8.89 33.53 5.82
C HIS A 8 7.54 32.89 6.19
N SER A 9 6.43 33.61 6.01
CA SER A 9 5.08 33.08 6.30
C SER A 9 4.72 31.90 5.37
N HIS A 10 5.12 31.94 4.10
CA HIS A 10 4.92 30.84 3.18
C HIS A 10 5.75 29.59 3.52
N HIS A 11 7.02 29.78 3.90
CA HIS A 11 7.88 28.67 4.32
C HIS A 11 7.37 27.99 5.59
N LEU A 12 6.94 28.79 6.58
CA LEU A 12 6.36 28.28 7.83
C LEU A 12 5.07 27.48 7.56
N ALA A 13 4.17 28.01 6.71
CA ALA A 13 2.93 27.30 6.34
C ALA A 13 3.22 25.95 5.65
N TRP A 14 4.23 25.89 4.78
CA TRP A 14 4.67 24.64 4.16
C TRP A 14 5.23 23.65 5.19
N LEU A 15 6.06 24.12 6.12
CA LEU A 15 6.63 23.27 7.16
C LEU A 15 5.54 22.70 8.07
N VAL A 16 4.62 23.55 8.53
CA VAL A 16 3.49 23.13 9.37
C VAL A 16 2.62 22.12 8.64
N GLY A 17 2.29 22.37 7.37
CA GLY A 17 1.53 21.43 6.54
C GLY A 17 2.25 20.10 6.34
N ALA A 18 3.56 20.11 6.09
CA ALA A 18 4.37 18.91 5.93
C ALA A 18 4.43 18.09 7.23
N MET A 19 4.59 18.75 8.40
CA MET A 19 4.61 18.08 9.70
C MET A 19 3.25 17.51 10.08
N ALA A 20 2.16 18.23 9.82
CA ALA A 20 0.80 17.73 10.01
C ALA A 20 0.52 16.50 9.14
N LEU A 21 0.97 16.53 7.90
CA LEU A 21 0.87 15.40 6.98
C LEU A 21 1.72 14.21 7.44
N LEU A 22 2.94 14.43 7.95
CA LEU A 22 3.77 13.38 8.55
C LEU A 22 3.05 12.72 9.73
N GLY A 23 2.50 13.52 10.64
CA GLY A 23 1.71 13.03 11.78
C GLY A 23 0.56 12.13 11.32
N LEU A 24 -0.13 12.49 10.22
CA LEU A 24 -1.19 11.67 9.64
C LEU A 24 -0.70 10.30 9.17
N PHE A 25 0.49 10.23 8.56
CA PHE A 25 1.06 8.95 8.09
C PHE A 25 1.60 8.08 9.22
N LEU A 26 2.12 8.68 10.30
CA LEU A 26 2.66 7.94 11.44
C LEU A 26 1.59 7.48 12.44
N LEU A 27 0.44 8.14 12.45
CA LEU A 27 -0.62 7.87 13.42
C LEU A 27 -1.14 6.44 13.29
N GLY A 28 -1.06 5.64 14.37
CA GLY A 28 -1.62 4.30 14.48
C GLY A 28 -0.89 3.22 13.70
N LEU A 29 0.37 3.40 13.33
CA LEU A 29 1.17 2.35 12.67
C LEU A 29 1.40 1.13 13.56
N ASP A 30 1.44 1.32 14.88
CA ASP A 30 1.65 0.31 15.92
C ASP A 30 0.34 -0.28 16.48
N GLN A 31 -0.81 0.27 16.10
CA GLN A 31 -2.10 -0.11 16.70
C GLN A 31 -2.71 -1.39 16.12
N SER A 32 -2.21 -1.86 15.01
CA SER A 32 -2.70 -3.05 14.32
C SER A 32 -1.61 -4.11 14.20
N LEU A 33 -1.98 -5.37 14.44
CA LEU A 33 -1.13 -6.54 14.23
C LEU A 33 -0.72 -6.66 12.75
N LEU A 34 0.36 -7.39 12.47
CA LEU A 34 0.81 -7.67 11.10
C LEU A 34 -0.21 -8.54 10.36
N PHE A 35 -0.61 -8.13 9.18
CA PHE A 35 -1.56 -8.90 8.37
C PHE A 35 -0.85 -9.99 7.56
N ASP A 36 -1.27 -11.22 7.77
CA ASP A 36 -0.89 -12.33 6.88
C ASP A 36 -1.71 -12.31 5.57
N VAL A 37 -1.20 -12.80 4.47
CA VAL A 37 0.12 -13.42 4.32
C VAL A 37 1.20 -12.37 4.01
N ASP A 38 0.82 -11.24 3.41
CA ASP A 38 1.76 -10.30 2.80
C ASP A 38 2.70 -9.63 3.83
N GLU A 39 2.16 -8.91 4.84
CA GLU A 39 3.03 -8.25 5.82
C GLU A 39 3.89 -9.27 6.59
N GLY A 40 3.28 -10.38 7.03
CA GLY A 40 4.00 -11.45 7.73
C GLY A 40 5.18 -11.97 6.93
N ALA A 41 5.01 -12.18 5.62
CA ALA A 41 6.07 -12.68 4.76
C ALA A 41 7.22 -11.68 4.53
N PHE A 42 6.92 -10.38 4.47
CA PHE A 42 7.96 -9.34 4.38
C PHE A 42 8.69 -9.17 5.72
N THR A 43 7.96 -9.16 6.83
CA THR A 43 8.54 -8.91 8.16
C THR A 43 9.39 -10.09 8.62
N GLU A 44 8.94 -11.33 8.38
CA GLU A 44 9.72 -12.51 8.71
C GLU A 44 11.01 -12.60 7.87
N ALA A 45 10.92 -12.38 6.56
CA ALA A 45 12.12 -12.37 5.72
C ALA A 45 13.12 -11.25 6.12
N THR A 46 12.62 -10.09 6.58
CA THR A 46 13.48 -9.02 7.13
C THR A 46 14.10 -9.44 8.46
N ARG A 47 13.34 -10.11 9.34
CA ARG A 47 13.87 -10.63 10.61
C ARG A 47 14.96 -11.67 10.37
N GLU A 48 14.72 -12.64 9.48
CA GLU A 48 15.71 -13.66 9.14
C GLU A 48 16.99 -13.05 8.54
N MET A 49 16.85 -12.04 7.66
CA MET A 49 18.00 -11.29 7.11
C MET A 49 18.83 -10.61 8.22
N LEU A 50 18.18 -10.03 9.23
CA LEU A 50 18.86 -9.42 10.37
C LEU A 50 19.53 -10.45 11.28
N VAL A 51 18.90 -11.60 11.53
CA VAL A 51 19.44 -12.69 12.35
C VAL A 51 20.63 -13.36 11.66
N SER A 52 20.51 -13.64 10.36
CA SER A 52 21.59 -14.25 9.58
C SER A 52 22.73 -13.30 9.23
N GLN A 53 22.54 -11.98 9.37
CA GLN A 53 23.46 -10.92 8.92
C GLN A 53 23.77 -10.99 7.41
N ASP A 54 22.92 -11.65 6.62
CA ASP A 54 23.06 -11.78 5.17
C ASP A 54 22.21 -10.76 4.45
N TRP A 55 22.76 -9.58 4.22
CA TRP A 55 22.09 -8.43 3.62
C TRP A 55 21.85 -8.57 2.10
N GLY A 56 22.38 -9.59 1.48
CA GLY A 56 22.22 -9.83 0.03
C GLY A 56 21.13 -10.84 -0.30
N HIS A 57 20.62 -11.58 0.68
CA HIS A 57 19.71 -12.69 0.48
C HIS A 57 18.53 -12.65 1.46
N THR A 58 17.39 -13.18 1.05
CA THR A 58 16.19 -13.31 1.89
C THR A 58 15.70 -14.75 1.90
N THR A 59 15.37 -15.22 3.09
CA THR A 59 14.67 -16.46 3.33
C THR A 59 13.29 -16.21 3.93
N LEU A 60 12.44 -17.20 3.93
CA LEU A 60 11.17 -17.22 4.65
C LEU A 60 10.99 -18.57 5.30
N ASN A 61 11.04 -18.61 6.63
CA ASN A 61 11.06 -19.83 7.43
C ASN A 61 12.18 -20.80 6.99
N GLY A 62 13.37 -20.24 6.79
CA GLY A 62 14.57 -20.96 6.39
C GLY A 62 14.64 -21.36 4.90
N ILE A 63 13.65 -21.03 4.07
CA ILE A 63 13.61 -21.36 2.64
C ILE A 63 13.90 -20.10 1.83
N ASP A 64 14.74 -20.25 0.76
CA ASP A 64 15.08 -19.17 -0.17
C ASP A 64 13.82 -18.47 -0.71
N ARG A 65 13.79 -17.13 -0.60
CA ARG A 65 12.66 -16.31 -1.03
C ARG A 65 13.03 -15.43 -2.21
N PHE A 66 12.47 -15.74 -3.37
CA PHE A 66 12.69 -15.00 -4.62
C PHE A 66 11.47 -14.15 -5.07
N ASP A 67 10.47 -13.95 -4.21
CA ASP A 67 9.24 -13.24 -4.59
C ASP A 67 9.46 -11.78 -4.93
N LYS A 68 10.37 -11.14 -4.22
CA LYS A 68 10.67 -9.71 -4.35
C LYS A 68 12.17 -9.46 -4.28
N PRO A 69 12.66 -8.40 -4.96
CA PRO A 69 14.04 -7.95 -4.83
C PRO A 69 14.33 -7.40 -3.44
N ILE A 70 15.62 -7.20 -3.15
CA ILE A 70 16.14 -6.92 -1.81
C ILE A 70 15.76 -5.55 -1.23
N GLY A 71 15.42 -4.56 -2.07
CA GLY A 71 15.36 -3.16 -1.65
C GLY A 71 14.39 -2.89 -0.49
N VAL A 72 13.19 -3.49 -0.51
CA VAL A 72 12.22 -3.28 0.57
C VAL A 72 12.75 -3.79 1.91
N TYR A 73 13.44 -4.92 1.92
CA TYR A 73 13.99 -5.53 3.13
C TYR A 73 15.08 -4.66 3.75
N TRP A 74 15.92 -4.01 2.93
CA TRP A 74 16.93 -3.07 3.42
C TRP A 74 16.31 -1.89 4.16
N PHE A 75 15.25 -1.28 3.60
CA PHE A 75 14.56 -0.18 4.27
C PHE A 75 13.89 -0.62 5.57
N GLN A 76 13.26 -1.79 5.59
CA GLN A 76 12.67 -2.36 6.81
C GLN A 76 13.75 -2.67 7.85
N ALA A 77 14.83 -3.33 7.46
CA ALA A 77 15.92 -3.71 8.35
C ALA A 77 16.59 -2.51 9.03
N ILE A 78 16.81 -1.41 8.28
CA ILE A 78 17.32 -0.15 8.86
C ILE A 78 16.36 0.38 9.94
N CYS A 79 15.06 0.40 9.65
CA CYS A 79 14.07 0.88 10.63
C CYS A 79 13.99 -0.05 11.85
N VAL A 80 14.02 -1.38 11.66
CA VAL A 80 14.03 -2.36 12.75
C VAL A 80 15.32 -2.24 13.58
N ALA A 81 16.46 -2.00 12.98
CA ALA A 81 17.71 -1.78 13.70
C ALA A 81 17.68 -0.53 14.60
N ILE A 82 16.90 0.49 14.25
CA ILE A 82 16.79 1.75 15.01
C ILE A 82 15.68 1.66 16.07
N PHE A 83 14.51 1.13 15.71
CA PHE A 83 13.28 1.18 16.54
C PHE A 83 12.91 -0.16 17.17
N GLY A 84 13.68 -1.21 16.92
CA GLY A 84 13.38 -2.57 17.40
C GLY A 84 12.39 -3.32 16.50
N LEU A 85 12.21 -4.60 16.79
CA LEU A 85 11.35 -5.52 16.02
C LEU A 85 9.90 -5.33 16.47
N ASN A 86 9.18 -4.46 15.79
CA ASN A 86 7.77 -4.13 16.06
C ASN A 86 7.07 -3.63 14.79
N GLU A 87 5.73 -3.56 14.81
CA GLU A 87 4.88 -3.17 13.68
C GLU A 87 5.20 -1.77 13.16
N PHE A 88 5.48 -0.82 14.06
CA PHE A 88 5.86 0.54 13.69
C PHE A 88 7.11 0.55 12.83
N ALA A 89 8.17 -0.15 13.25
CA ALA A 89 9.45 -0.19 12.55
C ALA A 89 9.32 -0.82 11.14
N PHE A 90 8.56 -1.90 11.02
CA PHE A 90 8.33 -2.55 9.72
C PHE A 90 7.50 -1.71 8.75
N ARG A 91 6.53 -0.90 9.24
CA ARG A 91 5.65 -0.05 8.42
C ARG A 91 6.21 1.33 8.15
N LEU A 92 7.19 1.78 8.93
CA LEU A 92 7.76 3.12 8.81
C LEU A 92 8.27 3.48 7.40
N PRO A 93 8.96 2.58 6.64
CA PRO A 93 9.36 2.85 5.27
C PRO A 93 8.18 3.19 4.36
N SER A 94 7.05 2.49 4.51
CA SER A 94 5.82 2.73 3.74
C SER A 94 5.17 4.07 4.09
N ALA A 95 5.10 4.41 5.38
CA ALA A 95 4.54 5.67 5.85
C ALA A 95 5.37 6.88 5.37
N LEU A 96 6.69 6.80 5.48
CA LEU A 96 7.60 7.85 4.98
C LEU A 96 7.50 7.98 3.46
N SER A 97 7.35 6.88 2.73
CA SER A 97 7.15 6.88 1.28
C SER A 97 5.86 7.59 0.88
N GLY A 98 4.75 7.30 1.55
CA GLY A 98 3.46 7.97 1.33
C GLY A 98 3.53 9.48 1.62
N TRP A 99 4.18 9.85 2.72
CA TRP A 99 4.42 11.25 3.09
C TRP A 99 5.24 12.00 2.04
N LEU A 100 6.41 11.47 1.65
CA LEU A 100 7.29 12.09 0.64
C LEU A 100 6.61 12.18 -0.73
N ALA A 101 5.86 11.15 -1.13
CA ALA A 101 5.06 11.15 -2.35
C ALA A 101 4.03 12.29 -2.34
N SER A 102 3.29 12.43 -1.24
CA SER A 102 2.28 13.48 -1.07
C SER A 102 2.89 14.88 -1.12
N LEU A 103 4.06 15.10 -0.50
CA LEU A 103 4.79 16.36 -0.57
C LEU A 103 5.29 16.67 -1.99
N ALA A 104 5.82 15.68 -2.71
CA ALA A 104 6.31 15.86 -4.07
C ALA A 104 5.17 16.25 -5.03
N LEU A 105 4.02 15.58 -4.91
CA LEU A 105 2.80 15.88 -5.68
C LEU A 105 2.26 17.28 -5.35
N ALA A 106 2.17 17.63 -4.07
CA ALA A 106 1.71 18.94 -3.63
C ALA A 106 2.61 20.08 -4.15
N ARG A 107 3.94 19.88 -4.03
CA ARG A 107 4.92 20.87 -4.51
C ARG A 107 4.82 21.12 -6.01
N PHE A 108 4.63 20.05 -6.78
CA PHE A 108 4.44 20.16 -8.22
C PHE A 108 3.10 20.84 -8.56
N ALA A 109 1.99 20.40 -7.95
CA ALA A 109 0.67 20.99 -8.16
C ALA A 109 0.62 22.49 -7.80
N GLN A 110 1.36 22.90 -6.76
CA GLN A 110 1.49 24.32 -6.39
C GLN A 110 2.09 25.14 -7.51
N LYS A 111 3.17 24.62 -8.12
CA LYS A 111 3.86 25.30 -9.20
C LYS A 111 3.00 25.45 -10.44
N GLU A 112 2.22 24.41 -10.77
CA GLU A 112 1.43 24.37 -12.01
C GLU A 112 0.06 25.08 -11.85
N TRP A 113 -0.59 24.95 -10.70
CA TRP A 113 -1.99 25.36 -10.51
C TRP A 113 -2.28 26.13 -9.21
N GLY A 114 -1.25 26.43 -8.43
CA GLY A 114 -1.37 27.22 -7.18
C GLY A 114 -1.74 26.42 -5.93
N GLY A 115 -1.94 27.14 -4.83
CA GLY A 115 -2.05 26.57 -3.47
C GLY A 115 -3.25 25.63 -3.28
N HIS A 116 -4.41 25.91 -3.90
CA HIS A 116 -5.57 25.01 -3.80
C HIS A 116 -5.26 23.63 -4.39
N ALA A 117 -4.65 23.57 -5.57
CA ALA A 117 -4.27 22.32 -6.21
C ALA A 117 -3.20 21.58 -5.40
N ALA A 118 -2.27 22.30 -4.77
CA ALA A 118 -1.27 21.72 -3.88
C ALA A 118 -1.92 20.99 -2.69
N VAL A 119 -2.83 21.66 -1.99
CA VAL A 119 -3.58 21.08 -0.87
C VAL A 119 -4.38 19.88 -1.34
N MET A 120 -5.08 19.98 -2.47
CA MET A 120 -5.86 18.87 -3.01
C MET A 120 -4.99 17.67 -3.40
N ALA A 121 -3.83 17.89 -4.05
CA ALA A 121 -2.92 16.79 -4.40
C ALA A 121 -2.38 16.07 -3.15
N ALA A 122 -2.00 16.83 -2.10
CA ALA A 122 -1.57 16.27 -0.82
C ALA A 122 -2.66 15.43 -0.16
N ILE A 123 -3.88 15.99 -0.05
CA ILE A 123 -5.00 15.33 0.64
C ILE A 123 -5.45 14.08 -0.13
N VAL A 124 -5.62 14.18 -1.45
CA VAL A 124 -6.00 13.05 -2.30
C VAL A 124 -4.99 11.91 -2.16
N SER A 125 -3.69 12.22 -2.22
CA SER A 125 -2.63 11.21 -2.04
C SER A 125 -2.63 10.58 -0.65
N ALA A 126 -2.87 11.36 0.41
CA ALA A 126 -2.77 10.89 1.79
C ALA A 126 -4.03 10.21 2.32
N THR A 127 -5.20 10.47 1.73
CA THR A 127 -6.49 10.07 2.31
C THR A 127 -7.36 9.23 1.38
N SER A 128 -6.98 9.04 0.11
CA SER A 128 -7.63 8.02 -0.71
C SER A 128 -7.39 6.63 -0.13
N LEU A 129 -8.41 5.80 -0.08
CA LEU A 129 -8.39 4.51 0.62
C LEU A 129 -7.21 3.62 0.19
N GLY A 130 -6.95 3.52 -1.12
CA GLY A 130 -5.86 2.70 -1.64
C GLY A 130 -4.47 3.21 -1.25
N PRO A 131 -4.06 4.45 -1.60
CA PRO A 131 -2.79 5.03 -1.17
C PRO A 131 -2.61 5.06 0.34
N TRP A 132 -3.69 5.37 1.09
CA TRP A 132 -3.69 5.37 2.54
C TRP A 132 -3.38 3.98 3.12
N ALA A 133 -4.02 2.93 2.60
CA ALA A 133 -3.81 1.55 3.05
C ALA A 133 -2.37 1.10 2.78
N MET A 134 -1.86 1.31 1.55
CA MET A 134 -0.50 0.91 1.20
C MET A 134 0.58 1.63 2.01
N ALA A 135 0.36 2.89 2.38
CA ALA A 135 1.28 3.63 3.23
C ALA A 135 1.33 3.12 4.69
N ARG A 136 0.45 2.19 5.06
CA ARG A 136 0.35 1.58 6.40
C ARG A 136 0.62 0.09 6.42
N THR A 137 1.04 -0.48 5.30
CA THR A 137 1.41 -1.90 5.22
C THR A 137 2.92 -2.06 5.09
N ALA A 138 3.46 -3.09 5.73
CA ALA A 138 4.88 -3.44 5.66
C ALA A 138 5.21 -4.19 4.36
N THR A 139 4.85 -3.59 3.19
CA THR A 139 5.02 -4.18 1.86
C THR A 139 5.83 -3.27 0.93
N ALA A 140 6.13 -3.75 -0.27
CA ALA A 140 6.91 -3.02 -1.27
C ALA A 140 6.14 -1.88 -1.97
N ASP A 141 4.80 -1.83 -1.84
CA ASP A 141 3.94 -1.06 -2.73
C ASP A 141 4.02 0.46 -2.51
N ALA A 142 4.07 0.91 -1.26
CA ALA A 142 4.19 2.34 -0.96
C ALA A 142 5.55 2.90 -1.39
N LEU A 143 6.62 2.13 -1.20
CA LEU A 143 7.97 2.52 -1.60
C LEU A 143 8.08 2.60 -3.13
N LEU A 144 7.54 1.62 -3.86
CA LEU A 144 7.42 1.69 -5.32
C LEU A 144 6.55 2.88 -5.75
N GLY A 145 5.46 3.15 -5.03
CA GLY A 145 4.57 4.31 -5.27
C GLY A 145 5.33 5.64 -5.20
N LEU A 146 6.21 5.81 -4.21
CA LEU A 146 7.10 6.97 -4.12
C LEU A 146 8.00 7.07 -5.37
N PHE A 147 8.64 5.97 -5.75
CA PHE A 147 9.50 5.98 -6.94
C PHE A 147 8.69 6.30 -8.21
N PHE A 148 7.46 5.79 -8.36
CA PHE A 148 6.62 6.18 -9.48
C PHE A 148 6.26 7.66 -9.47
N VAL A 149 6.02 8.29 -8.31
CA VAL A 149 5.84 9.75 -8.22
C VAL A 149 7.09 10.47 -8.72
N LEU A 150 8.27 10.08 -8.24
CA LEU A 150 9.54 10.72 -8.62
C LEU A 150 9.85 10.52 -10.11
N ILE A 151 9.66 9.30 -10.64
CA ILE A 151 9.79 8.98 -12.07
C ILE A 151 8.84 9.84 -12.89
N PHE A 152 7.56 9.86 -12.53
CA PHE A 152 6.52 10.60 -13.25
C PHE A 152 6.86 12.09 -13.37
N LEU A 153 7.27 12.71 -12.25
CA LEU A 153 7.62 14.13 -12.21
C LEU A 153 8.89 14.45 -12.98
N ASP A 154 9.92 13.62 -12.87
CA ASP A 154 11.19 13.87 -13.55
C ASP A 154 11.12 13.53 -15.04
N LEU A 155 10.29 12.56 -15.45
CA LEU A 155 9.96 12.35 -16.87
C LEU A 155 9.31 13.59 -17.45
N TRP A 156 8.29 14.14 -16.80
CA TRP A 156 7.63 15.36 -17.28
C TRP A 156 8.61 16.53 -17.37
N ARG A 157 9.44 16.76 -16.34
CA ARG A 157 10.48 17.79 -16.35
C ARG A 157 11.49 17.61 -17.50
N SER A 158 11.84 16.36 -17.82
CA SER A 158 12.73 16.04 -18.95
C SER A 158 12.07 16.39 -20.30
N LEU A 159 10.76 16.21 -20.40
CA LEU A 159 9.99 16.53 -21.61
C LEU A 159 9.80 18.03 -21.80
N GLU A 160 9.59 18.79 -20.71
CA GLU A 160 9.33 20.24 -20.80
C GLU A 160 10.61 21.08 -20.90
N ASN A 161 11.55 20.90 -20.00
CA ASN A 161 12.60 21.91 -19.74
C ASN A 161 14.02 21.44 -20.09
N ASN A 162 14.21 20.27 -20.64
CA ASN A 162 15.51 19.69 -21.01
C ASN A 162 16.59 19.86 -19.91
N HIS A 163 16.20 19.66 -18.64
CA HIS A 163 17.14 19.70 -17.52
C HIS A 163 18.22 18.62 -17.68
N ALA A 164 19.48 19.03 -17.69
CA ALA A 164 20.64 18.20 -18.01
C ALA A 164 20.71 16.88 -17.19
N TRP A 165 20.21 16.87 -15.96
CA TRP A 165 20.24 15.72 -15.05
C TRP A 165 18.90 15.01 -14.85
N ALA A 166 17.81 15.46 -15.51
CA ALA A 166 16.49 14.88 -15.27
C ALA A 166 16.40 13.43 -15.74
N GLY A 167 17.03 13.09 -16.87
CA GLY A 167 17.09 11.71 -17.36
C GLY A 167 17.84 10.76 -16.43
N GLN A 168 18.95 11.22 -15.84
CA GLN A 168 19.73 10.43 -14.88
C GLN A 168 18.94 10.21 -13.57
N ARG A 169 18.20 11.24 -13.11
CA ARG A 169 17.30 11.07 -11.95
C ARG A 169 16.18 10.07 -12.24
N VAL A 170 15.56 10.13 -13.41
CA VAL A 170 14.59 9.10 -13.84
C VAL A 170 15.21 7.72 -13.74
N ALA A 171 16.43 7.54 -14.29
CA ALA A 171 17.14 6.26 -14.27
C ALA A 171 17.46 5.78 -12.83
N LEU A 172 17.83 6.72 -11.94
CA LEU A 172 18.06 6.44 -10.52
C LEU A 172 16.78 5.92 -9.85
N TRP A 173 15.66 6.63 -10.04
CA TRP A 173 14.36 6.23 -9.44
C TRP A 173 13.85 4.92 -10.02
N VAL A 174 14.01 4.69 -11.33
CA VAL A 174 13.68 3.41 -11.97
C VAL A 174 14.55 2.29 -11.40
N GLY A 175 15.87 2.51 -11.23
CA GLY A 175 16.79 1.54 -10.65
C GLY A 175 16.43 1.17 -9.21
N LEU A 176 16.11 2.16 -8.36
CA LEU A 176 15.66 1.93 -6.99
C LEU A 176 14.31 1.21 -6.96
N GLY A 177 13.34 1.60 -7.80
CA GLY A 177 12.07 0.91 -7.95
C GLY A 177 12.24 -0.54 -8.43
N PHE A 178 13.22 -0.77 -9.31
CA PHE A 178 13.58 -2.11 -9.80
C PHE A 178 14.14 -3.00 -8.68
N LEU A 179 14.92 -2.43 -7.76
CA LEU A 179 15.38 -3.12 -6.54
C LEU A 179 14.25 -3.39 -5.53
N VAL A 180 13.14 -2.66 -5.61
CA VAL A 180 12.00 -2.82 -4.67
C VAL A 180 10.97 -3.82 -5.19
N LYS A 181 10.62 -3.78 -6.48
CA LYS A 181 9.56 -4.64 -7.02
C LYS A 181 9.85 -5.21 -8.42
N GLY A 182 11.05 -5.00 -8.95
CA GLY A 182 11.50 -5.59 -10.21
C GLY A 182 10.95 -4.91 -11.47
N PRO A 183 10.68 -5.70 -12.55
CA PRO A 183 10.44 -5.17 -13.90
C PRO A 183 9.32 -4.14 -14.03
N VAL A 184 8.31 -4.19 -13.20
CA VAL A 184 7.17 -3.25 -13.25
C VAL A 184 7.61 -1.79 -13.13
N ALA A 185 8.69 -1.53 -12.39
CA ALA A 185 9.27 -0.19 -12.22
C ALA A 185 9.81 0.40 -13.53
N LEU A 186 10.15 -0.44 -14.50
CA LEU A 186 10.60 -0.05 -15.84
C LEU A 186 9.45 -0.09 -16.86
N VAL A 187 8.61 -1.12 -16.80
CA VAL A 187 7.52 -1.35 -17.77
C VAL A 187 6.51 -0.19 -17.77
N VAL A 188 6.11 0.29 -16.60
CA VAL A 188 5.12 1.36 -16.50
C VAL A 188 5.60 2.68 -17.13
N PRO A 189 6.76 3.25 -16.76
CA PRO A 189 7.23 4.50 -17.37
C PRO A 189 7.57 4.35 -18.86
N VAL A 190 8.19 3.25 -19.28
CA VAL A 190 8.54 3.02 -20.69
C VAL A 190 7.28 2.87 -21.54
N GLY A 191 6.33 2.03 -21.12
CA GLY A 191 5.06 1.86 -21.81
C GLY A 191 4.26 3.17 -21.94
N THR A 192 4.24 3.96 -20.87
CA THR A 192 3.63 5.31 -20.89
C THR A 192 4.32 6.21 -21.90
N LEU A 193 5.65 6.27 -21.90
CA LEU A 193 6.39 7.11 -22.86
C LEU A 193 6.19 6.70 -24.31
N LEU A 194 6.13 5.39 -24.60
CA LEU A 194 5.88 4.87 -25.94
C LEU A 194 4.48 5.29 -26.45
N ILE A 195 3.46 5.20 -25.58
CA ILE A 195 2.12 5.65 -25.95
C ILE A 195 2.07 7.19 -26.08
N TYR A 196 2.72 7.92 -25.15
CA TYR A 196 2.78 9.38 -25.23
C TYR A 196 3.50 9.85 -26.50
N TRP A 197 4.53 9.13 -26.95
CA TRP A 197 5.22 9.37 -28.23
C TRP A 197 4.28 9.31 -29.45
N LEU A 198 3.28 8.42 -29.43
CA LEU A 198 2.28 8.33 -30.49
C LEU A 198 1.34 9.55 -30.51
N PHE A 199 0.86 9.97 -29.33
CA PHE A 199 -0.19 10.98 -29.18
C PHE A 199 0.31 12.43 -28.95
N ALA A 200 1.63 12.61 -28.79
CA ALA A 200 2.24 13.92 -28.54
C ALA A 200 3.45 14.18 -29.48
N PRO A 201 3.21 14.49 -30.78
CA PRO A 201 4.27 14.66 -31.78
C PRO A 201 5.36 15.66 -31.38
N ALA A 202 4.99 16.74 -30.70
CA ALA A 202 5.93 17.79 -30.24
C ALA A 202 7.02 17.25 -29.29
N TYR A 203 6.77 16.12 -28.61
CA TYR A 203 7.70 15.54 -27.62
C TYR A 203 8.51 14.35 -28.16
N ARG A 204 8.26 13.89 -29.38
CA ARG A 204 8.88 12.68 -29.96
C ARG A 204 10.40 12.69 -29.91
N LEU A 205 11.02 13.81 -30.30
CA LEU A 205 12.47 13.94 -30.29
C LEU A 205 13.03 13.83 -28.85
N ARG A 206 12.39 14.52 -27.90
CA ARG A 206 12.82 14.50 -26.50
C ARG A 206 12.69 13.10 -25.88
N ILE A 207 11.58 12.39 -26.14
CA ILE A 207 11.37 11.00 -25.71
C ILE A 207 12.45 10.08 -26.30
N LYS A 208 12.73 10.21 -27.62
CA LYS A 208 13.80 9.43 -28.27
C LYS A 208 15.15 9.69 -27.62
N LEU A 209 15.52 10.94 -27.37
CA LEU A 209 16.78 11.31 -26.72
C LEU A 209 16.87 10.80 -25.29
N LEU A 210 15.76 10.81 -24.54
CA LEU A 210 15.70 10.30 -23.19
C LEU A 210 15.91 8.78 -23.14
N ILE A 211 15.22 8.02 -24.02
CA ILE A 211 15.35 6.56 -24.10
C ILE A 211 16.74 6.13 -24.56
N LEU A 212 17.36 6.88 -25.49
CA LEU A 212 18.67 6.55 -26.03
C LEU A 212 19.84 7.13 -25.19
N ASN A 213 19.56 7.79 -24.07
CA ASN A 213 20.59 8.41 -23.24
C ASN A 213 21.43 7.34 -22.51
N LEU A 214 22.61 7.06 -23.01
CA LEU A 214 23.53 6.06 -22.44
C LEU A 214 23.90 6.36 -20.98
N ARG A 215 24.03 7.63 -20.57
CA ARG A 215 24.32 8.00 -19.17
C ARG A 215 23.20 7.57 -18.25
N SER A 216 21.93 7.68 -18.68
CA SER A 216 20.78 7.22 -17.92
C SER A 216 20.80 5.70 -17.76
N TRP A 217 21.08 4.96 -18.83
CA TRP A 217 21.21 3.50 -18.74
C TRP A 217 22.37 3.05 -17.85
N LEU A 218 23.49 3.80 -17.85
CA LEU A 218 24.61 3.52 -16.95
C LEU A 218 24.19 3.74 -15.47
N VAL A 219 23.46 4.82 -15.17
CA VAL A 219 22.94 5.06 -13.80
C VAL A 219 22.00 3.92 -13.39
N PHE A 220 21.06 3.54 -14.26
CA PHE A 220 20.18 2.40 -13.99
C PHE A 220 20.98 1.12 -13.71
N ALA A 221 21.95 0.81 -14.58
CA ALA A 221 22.77 -0.38 -14.45
C ALA A 221 23.58 -0.41 -13.13
N VAL A 222 24.21 0.70 -12.76
CA VAL A 222 24.98 0.81 -11.51
C VAL A 222 24.08 0.67 -10.27
N VAL A 223 22.84 1.17 -10.33
CA VAL A 223 21.94 1.11 -9.18
C VAL A 223 21.25 -0.26 -9.08
N ALA A 224 20.71 -0.78 -10.18
CA ALA A 224 19.89 -1.98 -10.15
C ALA A 224 20.70 -3.28 -10.25
N LEU A 225 21.59 -3.39 -11.23
CA LEU A 225 22.18 -4.66 -11.61
C LEU A 225 23.10 -5.33 -10.58
N PRO A 226 23.86 -4.62 -9.71
CA PRO A 226 24.77 -5.29 -8.80
C PRO A 226 24.11 -6.36 -7.94
N TRP A 227 22.91 -6.07 -7.37
CA TRP A 227 22.21 -7.06 -6.59
C TRP A 227 21.67 -8.23 -7.43
N TYR A 228 21.17 -7.97 -8.64
CA TYR A 228 20.68 -9.04 -9.53
C TYR A 228 21.81 -9.96 -10.00
N VAL A 229 22.99 -9.39 -10.27
CA VAL A 229 24.18 -10.17 -10.61
C VAL A 229 24.63 -11.01 -9.41
N TYR A 230 24.67 -10.43 -8.20
CA TYR A 230 24.97 -11.14 -6.97
C TYR A 230 23.99 -12.31 -6.74
N ALA A 231 22.67 -12.07 -6.82
CA ALA A 231 21.65 -13.09 -6.65
C ALA A 231 21.77 -14.23 -7.68
N TYR A 232 22.07 -13.89 -8.94
CA TYR A 232 22.32 -14.87 -9.99
C TYR A 232 23.59 -15.69 -9.74
N LEU A 233 24.68 -15.06 -9.36
CA LEU A 233 25.95 -15.77 -9.06
C LEU A 233 25.82 -16.73 -7.87
N ARG A 234 24.98 -16.37 -6.90
CA ARG A 234 24.75 -17.17 -5.70
C ARG A 234 23.78 -18.33 -5.91
N HIS A 235 22.66 -18.09 -6.60
CA HIS A 235 21.56 -19.05 -6.71
C HIS A 235 21.35 -19.61 -8.13
N GLY A 236 22.07 -19.08 -9.13
CA GLY A 236 22.03 -19.55 -10.50
C GLY A 236 20.62 -19.53 -11.10
N ARG A 237 20.24 -20.65 -11.71
CA ARG A 237 18.93 -20.80 -12.38
C ARG A 237 17.74 -20.71 -11.42
N HIS A 238 17.86 -21.12 -10.17
CA HIS A 238 16.78 -21.06 -9.19
C HIS A 238 16.28 -19.63 -8.97
N PHE A 239 17.21 -18.65 -8.97
CA PHE A 239 16.83 -17.24 -8.90
C PHE A 239 16.05 -16.79 -10.15
N ILE A 240 16.50 -17.16 -11.34
CA ILE A 240 15.81 -16.81 -12.60
C ILE A 240 14.41 -17.43 -12.65
N GLU A 241 14.29 -18.71 -12.34
CA GLU A 241 13.02 -19.44 -12.34
C GLU A 241 12.07 -18.89 -11.28
N GLY A 242 12.54 -18.69 -10.06
CA GLY A 242 11.74 -18.16 -8.97
C GLY A 242 11.32 -16.70 -9.21
N PHE A 243 12.27 -15.81 -9.45
CA PHE A 243 11.98 -14.37 -9.54
C PHE A 243 11.39 -13.97 -10.90
N LEU A 244 12.08 -14.28 -12.03
CA LEU A 244 11.65 -13.79 -13.35
C LEU A 244 10.49 -14.59 -13.91
N LEU A 245 10.57 -15.92 -13.92
CA LEU A 245 9.53 -16.74 -14.55
C LEU A 245 8.30 -16.80 -13.65
N LYS A 246 8.40 -17.38 -12.46
CA LYS A 246 7.25 -17.63 -11.59
C LYS A 246 6.58 -16.33 -11.12
N HIS A 247 7.32 -15.42 -10.48
CA HIS A 247 6.74 -14.24 -9.84
C HIS A 247 6.52 -13.03 -10.75
N ASN A 248 7.00 -13.03 -12.00
CA ASN A 248 6.76 -11.97 -12.96
C ASN A 248 6.00 -12.44 -14.21
N VAL A 249 6.52 -13.44 -14.96
CA VAL A 249 5.91 -13.89 -16.23
C VAL A 249 4.65 -14.72 -15.96
N GLU A 250 4.74 -15.78 -15.16
CA GLU A 250 3.59 -16.65 -14.87
C GLU A 250 2.49 -15.91 -14.13
N ARG A 251 2.83 -14.97 -13.22
CA ARG A 251 1.86 -14.12 -12.54
C ARG A 251 1.07 -13.22 -13.49
N PHE A 252 1.66 -12.84 -14.62
CA PHE A 252 0.97 -12.10 -15.66
C PHE A 252 0.09 -13.02 -16.53
N MET A 253 0.60 -14.20 -16.89
CA MET A 253 -0.03 -15.15 -17.83
C MET A 253 -1.01 -16.12 -17.15
N GLY A 254 -0.86 -16.39 -15.84
CA GLY A 254 -1.69 -17.32 -15.05
C GLY A 254 -2.29 -16.68 -13.82
N SER A 255 -3.35 -17.27 -13.27
CA SER A 255 -3.85 -16.90 -11.96
C SER A 255 -3.01 -17.57 -10.87
N MET A 256 -2.36 -16.79 -10.01
CA MET A 256 -1.63 -17.30 -8.86
C MET A 256 -2.45 -17.07 -7.58
N GLU A 257 -2.32 -18.02 -6.63
CA GLU A 257 -2.88 -17.89 -5.26
C GLU A 257 -4.41 -17.63 -5.22
N GLY A 258 -5.16 -18.11 -6.26
CA GLY A 258 -6.60 -17.91 -6.31
C GLY A 258 -7.06 -16.51 -6.75
N HIS A 259 -6.15 -15.59 -7.09
CA HIS A 259 -6.46 -14.22 -7.50
C HIS A 259 -6.85 -14.08 -8.98
N SER A 260 -7.67 -15.00 -9.50
CA SER A 260 -8.32 -14.81 -10.80
C SER A 260 -9.48 -13.81 -10.67
N GLY A 261 -9.74 -13.01 -11.69
CA GLY A 261 -10.84 -12.04 -11.66
C GLY A 261 -11.40 -11.72 -13.04
N HIS A 262 -12.68 -11.33 -13.05
CA HIS A 262 -13.35 -10.85 -14.25
C HIS A 262 -12.68 -9.57 -14.77
N TRP A 263 -12.73 -9.32 -16.09
CA TRP A 263 -12.16 -8.11 -16.69
C TRP A 263 -12.67 -6.80 -16.08
N ALA A 264 -13.92 -6.80 -15.58
CA ALA A 264 -14.53 -5.64 -14.93
C ALA A 264 -14.03 -5.39 -13.49
N TYR A 265 -13.18 -6.26 -12.93
CA TYR A 265 -12.69 -6.14 -11.56
C TYR A 265 -12.14 -4.73 -11.24
N PHE A 266 -11.29 -4.21 -12.12
CA PHE A 266 -10.68 -2.91 -11.91
C PHE A 266 -11.63 -1.72 -12.13
N LEU A 267 -12.74 -1.91 -12.87
CA LEU A 267 -13.79 -0.88 -12.97
C LEU A 267 -14.49 -0.66 -11.63
N ILE A 268 -14.66 -1.74 -10.85
CA ILE A 268 -15.26 -1.68 -9.51
C ILE A 268 -14.22 -1.24 -8.48
N ALA A 269 -13.00 -1.80 -8.52
CA ALA A 269 -11.95 -1.48 -7.56
C ALA A 269 -11.49 -0.01 -7.64
N LEU A 270 -11.44 0.57 -8.84
CA LEU A 270 -10.93 1.93 -9.05
C LEU A 270 -11.68 3.00 -8.25
N PRO A 271 -13.03 3.13 -8.31
CA PRO A 271 -13.72 4.12 -7.50
C PRO A 271 -13.60 3.87 -6.00
N LEU A 272 -13.47 2.61 -5.55
CA LEU A 272 -13.28 2.27 -4.14
C LEU A 272 -11.91 2.70 -3.64
N LEU A 273 -10.85 2.46 -4.41
CA LEU A 273 -9.47 2.84 -4.04
C LEU A 273 -9.29 4.36 -3.90
N TRP A 274 -10.09 5.14 -4.64
CA TRP A 274 -10.02 6.61 -4.62
C TRP A 274 -11.10 7.27 -3.76
N LEU A 275 -11.85 6.51 -2.94
CA LEU A 275 -12.74 7.10 -1.94
C LEU A 275 -11.94 7.99 -0.97
N PRO A 276 -12.48 9.13 -0.56
CA PRO A 276 -13.78 9.71 -0.91
C PRO A 276 -13.79 10.54 -2.22
N TRP A 277 -12.69 10.61 -2.95
CA TRP A 277 -12.47 11.52 -4.09
C TRP A 277 -13.02 11.01 -5.42
N SER A 278 -13.72 9.88 -5.42
CA SER A 278 -14.21 9.20 -6.64
C SER A 278 -15.15 10.05 -7.48
N ALA A 279 -15.95 10.95 -6.87
CA ALA A 279 -16.81 11.86 -7.61
C ALA A 279 -16.02 12.90 -8.43
N LEU A 280 -14.86 13.35 -7.93
CA LEU A 280 -13.97 14.24 -8.69
C LEU A 280 -13.32 13.52 -9.86
N TRP A 281 -12.98 12.24 -9.69
CA TRP A 281 -12.47 11.40 -10.77
C TRP A 281 -13.53 11.14 -11.84
N LEU A 282 -14.79 10.81 -11.46
CA LEU A 282 -15.90 10.66 -12.40
C LEU A 282 -16.15 11.96 -13.18
N ARG A 283 -16.04 13.11 -12.52
CA ARG A 283 -16.08 14.41 -13.21
C ARG A 283 -14.95 14.56 -14.22
N ALA A 284 -13.74 14.09 -13.90
CA ALA A 284 -12.60 14.13 -14.81
C ALA A 284 -12.86 13.31 -16.08
N LEU A 285 -13.54 12.15 -15.99
CA LEU A 285 -13.98 11.37 -17.14
C LEU A 285 -14.92 12.20 -18.05
N GLY A 286 -15.88 12.92 -17.47
CA GLY A 286 -16.77 13.81 -18.23
C GLY A 286 -16.06 14.96 -18.94
N ASN A 287 -14.89 15.37 -18.44
CA ASN A 287 -14.07 16.44 -19.02
C ASN A 287 -12.85 15.92 -19.80
N PHE A 288 -12.82 14.64 -20.14
CA PHE A 288 -11.67 13.98 -20.77
C PHE A 288 -11.17 14.70 -22.02
N LYS A 289 -12.08 15.16 -22.90
CA LYS A 289 -11.72 15.88 -24.13
C LYS A 289 -10.92 17.15 -23.83
N THR A 290 -11.38 17.97 -22.90
CA THR A 290 -10.69 19.21 -22.48
C THR A 290 -9.33 18.90 -21.84
N HIS A 291 -9.26 17.85 -21.01
CA HIS A 291 -7.99 17.42 -20.43
C HIS A 291 -7.00 16.93 -21.49
N TRP A 292 -7.50 16.30 -22.57
CA TRP A 292 -6.66 15.78 -23.65
C TRP A 292 -5.97 16.87 -24.48
N GLU A 293 -6.48 18.08 -24.48
CA GLU A 293 -5.88 19.25 -25.14
C GLU A 293 -4.67 19.78 -24.35
N ASN A 294 -4.66 19.61 -23.03
CA ASN A 294 -3.54 20.01 -22.18
C ASN A 294 -2.43 18.93 -22.19
N PRO A 295 -1.17 19.25 -22.58
CA PRO A 295 -0.10 18.26 -22.69
C PRO A 295 0.18 17.49 -21.40
N PHE A 296 0.18 18.16 -20.23
CA PHE A 296 0.42 17.51 -18.95
C PHE A 296 -0.73 16.59 -18.54
N LEU A 297 -1.98 17.04 -18.67
CA LEU A 297 -3.14 16.20 -18.37
C LEU A 297 -3.26 15.02 -19.34
N LYS A 298 -2.90 15.20 -20.63
CA LYS A 298 -2.77 14.10 -21.60
C LYS A 298 -1.74 13.07 -21.11
N TYR A 299 -0.58 13.51 -20.63
CA TYR A 299 0.42 12.63 -20.05
C TYR A 299 -0.12 11.88 -18.82
N CYS A 300 -0.86 12.54 -17.92
CA CYS A 300 -1.55 11.90 -16.80
C CYS A 300 -2.53 10.82 -17.28
N TRP A 301 -3.38 11.13 -18.27
CA TRP A 301 -4.35 10.17 -18.80
C TRP A 301 -3.69 8.97 -19.47
N ILE A 302 -2.60 9.18 -20.21
CA ILE A 302 -1.87 8.09 -20.87
C ILE A 302 -1.22 7.19 -19.81
N TRP A 303 -0.63 7.75 -18.75
CA TRP A 303 -0.08 6.96 -17.64
C TRP A 303 -1.18 6.12 -16.97
N PHE A 304 -2.29 6.74 -16.62
CA PHE A 304 -3.43 6.04 -16.03
C PHE A 304 -3.97 4.93 -16.94
N LEU A 305 -4.23 5.24 -18.20
CA LEU A 305 -4.79 4.28 -19.16
C LEU A 305 -3.83 3.12 -19.43
N PHE A 306 -2.52 3.38 -19.52
CA PHE A 306 -1.53 2.32 -19.65
C PHE A 306 -1.59 1.34 -18.47
N VAL A 307 -1.52 1.84 -17.24
CA VAL A 307 -1.60 1.01 -16.03
C VAL A 307 -2.92 0.25 -15.97
N PHE A 308 -4.04 0.93 -16.23
CA PHE A 308 -5.37 0.33 -16.19
C PHE A 308 -5.51 -0.82 -17.20
N VAL A 309 -5.14 -0.59 -18.46
CA VAL A 309 -5.23 -1.59 -19.53
C VAL A 309 -4.24 -2.72 -19.27
N PHE A 310 -2.99 -2.42 -18.95
CA PHE A 310 -1.94 -3.40 -18.71
C PHE A 310 -2.33 -4.42 -17.62
N PHE A 311 -2.81 -3.94 -16.48
CA PHE A 311 -3.23 -4.84 -15.40
C PHE A 311 -4.62 -5.46 -15.63
N THR A 312 -5.49 -4.84 -16.43
CA THR A 312 -6.74 -5.47 -16.85
C THR A 312 -6.47 -6.70 -17.74
N LEU A 313 -5.42 -6.68 -18.54
CA LEU A 313 -5.00 -7.81 -19.39
C LEU A 313 -4.25 -8.89 -18.59
N ALA A 314 -3.64 -8.56 -17.43
CA ALA A 314 -3.02 -9.56 -16.58
C ALA A 314 -4.07 -10.51 -15.97
N ASN A 315 -3.74 -11.80 -15.81
CA ASN A 315 -4.67 -12.78 -15.24
C ASN A 315 -4.81 -12.64 -13.72
N THR A 316 -3.72 -12.35 -13.01
CA THR A 316 -3.77 -12.06 -11.56
C THR A 316 -4.29 -10.65 -11.32
N LYS A 317 -5.39 -10.54 -10.57
CA LYS A 317 -6.08 -9.26 -10.25
C LYS A 317 -5.86 -8.90 -8.77
N LEU A 318 -5.10 -7.85 -8.52
CA LEU A 318 -4.94 -7.29 -7.18
C LEU A 318 -5.28 -5.79 -7.19
N PRO A 319 -6.09 -5.28 -6.24
CA PRO A 319 -6.59 -3.90 -6.30
C PRO A 319 -5.45 -2.87 -6.28
N HIS A 320 -4.39 -3.13 -5.54
CA HIS A 320 -3.24 -2.23 -5.41
C HIS A 320 -2.43 -2.02 -6.70
N TYR A 321 -2.59 -2.86 -7.73
CA TYR A 321 -1.93 -2.64 -9.04
C TYR A 321 -2.37 -1.33 -9.70
N LEU A 322 -3.62 -0.88 -9.47
CA LEU A 322 -4.08 0.43 -9.95
C LEU A 322 -3.38 1.61 -9.29
N LEU A 323 -2.74 1.41 -8.13
CA LEU A 323 -2.02 2.48 -7.43
C LEU A 323 -0.72 2.89 -8.13
N TYR A 324 -0.24 2.10 -9.10
CA TYR A 324 0.87 2.51 -9.96
C TYR A 324 0.46 3.66 -10.91
N ALA A 325 -0.84 3.89 -11.10
CA ALA A 325 -1.37 5.10 -11.71
C ALA A 325 -1.51 6.28 -10.73
N GLY A 326 -1.11 6.11 -9.47
CA GLY A 326 -1.28 7.07 -8.37
C GLY A 326 -0.87 8.51 -8.70
N PRO A 327 0.35 8.77 -9.25
CA PRO A 327 0.76 10.13 -9.61
C PRO A 327 -0.22 10.81 -10.57
N ALA A 328 -0.60 10.12 -11.63
CA ALA A 328 -1.53 10.62 -12.63
C ALA A 328 -2.91 10.88 -12.04
N MET A 329 -3.44 9.94 -11.26
CA MET A 329 -4.75 10.05 -10.63
C MET A 329 -4.82 11.22 -9.65
N CYS A 330 -3.80 11.43 -8.82
CA CYS A 330 -3.74 12.57 -7.91
C CYS A 330 -3.83 13.91 -8.67
N PHE A 331 -3.11 14.06 -9.78
CA PHE A 331 -3.17 15.29 -10.57
C PHE A 331 -4.49 15.48 -11.31
N ILE A 332 -5.05 14.41 -11.88
CA ILE A 332 -6.36 14.45 -12.55
C ILE A 332 -7.44 14.88 -11.55
N ILE A 333 -7.46 14.33 -10.35
CA ILE A 333 -8.42 14.65 -9.29
C ILE A 333 -8.18 16.08 -8.77
N ALA A 334 -6.93 16.46 -8.48
CA ALA A 334 -6.58 17.78 -8.00
C ALA A 334 -6.94 18.87 -9.01
N TYR A 335 -6.67 18.67 -10.30
CA TYR A 335 -7.09 19.59 -11.36
C TYR A 335 -8.61 19.67 -11.47
N SER A 336 -9.32 18.54 -11.42
CA SER A 336 -10.78 18.51 -11.49
C SER A 336 -11.44 19.26 -10.33
N SER A 337 -10.79 19.33 -9.16
CA SER A 337 -11.28 20.09 -8.01
C SER A 337 -11.33 21.60 -8.26
N LEU A 338 -10.44 22.14 -9.12
CA LEU A 338 -10.41 23.57 -9.48
C LEU A 338 -11.68 24.01 -10.21
N HIS A 339 -12.28 23.07 -10.93
CA HIS A 339 -13.44 23.31 -11.80
C HIS A 339 -14.69 22.55 -11.31
N ALA A 340 -14.66 21.98 -10.10
CA ALA A 340 -15.73 21.16 -9.57
C ALA A 340 -17.02 21.98 -9.36
N SER A 341 -18.13 21.42 -9.81
CA SER A 341 -19.45 21.98 -9.56
C SER A 341 -19.89 21.74 -8.12
N ARG A 342 -20.90 22.47 -7.67
CA ARG A 342 -21.53 22.25 -6.36
C ARG A 342 -22.01 20.80 -6.20
N LEU A 343 -22.62 20.22 -7.24
CA LEU A 343 -23.09 18.83 -7.23
C LEU A 343 -21.90 17.85 -7.03
N THR A 344 -20.78 18.06 -7.72
CA THR A 344 -19.58 17.21 -7.55
C THR A 344 -19.10 17.21 -6.10
N TRP A 345 -19.06 18.38 -5.45
CA TRP A 345 -18.67 18.47 -4.04
C TRP A 345 -19.68 17.81 -3.10
N ILE A 346 -20.98 17.95 -3.35
CA ILE A 346 -22.04 17.25 -2.60
C ILE A 346 -21.86 15.74 -2.72
N LEU A 347 -21.64 15.22 -3.93
CA LEU A 347 -21.40 13.78 -4.15
C LEU A 347 -20.13 13.28 -3.46
N THR A 348 -19.03 14.05 -3.53
CA THR A 348 -17.79 13.72 -2.81
C THR A 348 -18.04 13.62 -1.30
N TRP A 349 -18.82 14.57 -0.76
CA TRP A 349 -19.16 14.60 0.66
C TRP A 349 -20.07 13.42 1.06
N LEU A 350 -21.09 13.07 0.25
CA LEU A 350 -21.96 11.92 0.49
C LEU A 350 -21.16 10.60 0.45
N LEU A 351 -20.23 10.45 -0.50
CA LEU A 351 -19.35 9.28 -0.56
C LEU A 351 -18.42 9.19 0.65
N ALA A 352 -17.89 10.33 1.13
CA ALA A 352 -17.10 10.36 2.35
C ALA A 352 -17.91 9.94 3.59
N LEU A 353 -19.14 10.44 3.72
CA LEU A 353 -20.04 10.05 4.80
C LEU A 353 -20.42 8.58 4.74
N LEU A 354 -20.80 8.08 3.57
CA LEU A 354 -21.14 6.68 3.36
C LEU A 354 -19.95 5.78 3.72
N GLY A 355 -18.77 6.10 3.19
CA GLY A 355 -17.54 5.37 3.50
C GLY A 355 -17.24 5.37 5.00
N LEU A 356 -17.35 6.54 5.66
CA LEU A 356 -17.11 6.66 7.09
C LEU A 356 -18.15 5.89 7.93
N SER A 357 -19.43 5.90 7.52
CA SER A 357 -20.48 5.11 8.17
C SER A 357 -20.20 3.61 8.09
N ILE A 358 -19.78 3.12 6.91
CA ILE A 358 -19.40 1.71 6.73
C ILE A 358 -18.18 1.37 7.60
N LEU A 359 -17.19 2.24 7.68
CA LEU A 359 -15.98 2.02 8.48
C LEU A 359 -16.24 2.00 9.99
N ILE A 360 -17.21 2.77 10.47
CA ILE A 360 -17.58 2.83 11.89
C ILE A 360 -18.54 1.67 12.25
N MET A 361 -19.56 1.44 11.44
CA MET A 361 -20.62 0.47 11.75
C MET A 361 -20.32 -0.95 11.26
N GLY A 362 -19.49 -1.09 10.22
CA GLY A 362 -19.19 -2.38 9.61
C GLY A 362 -18.62 -3.42 10.57
N PRO A 363 -17.62 -3.07 11.42
CA PRO A 363 -17.10 -3.98 12.43
C PRO A 363 -18.16 -4.55 13.37
N SER A 364 -19.01 -3.70 13.95
CA SER A 364 -20.10 -4.14 14.82
C SER A 364 -21.11 -5.03 14.07
N TYR A 365 -21.47 -4.62 12.85
CA TYR A 365 -22.41 -5.38 12.03
C TYR A 365 -21.90 -6.79 11.70
N LEU A 366 -20.64 -6.93 11.32
CA LEU A 366 -20.03 -8.23 11.00
C LEU A 366 -19.83 -9.09 12.25
N HIS A 367 -19.57 -8.48 13.41
CA HIS A 367 -19.53 -9.21 14.69
C HIS A 367 -20.92 -9.77 15.05
N ASP A 368 -21.99 -8.97 14.88
CA ASP A 368 -23.36 -9.37 15.23
C ASP A 368 -23.97 -10.38 14.24
N TYR A 369 -23.48 -10.40 12.99
CA TYR A 369 -23.98 -11.24 11.90
C TYR A 369 -22.88 -12.05 11.20
N PRO A 370 -22.11 -12.91 11.90
CA PRO A 370 -21.01 -13.68 11.33
C PRO A 370 -21.45 -14.71 10.28
N GLU A 371 -22.73 -15.07 10.26
CA GLU A 371 -23.36 -15.98 9.29
C GLU A 371 -23.34 -15.46 7.84
N TRP A 372 -23.11 -14.18 7.63
CA TRP A 372 -22.92 -13.60 6.28
C TRP A 372 -21.62 -14.06 5.62
N VAL A 373 -20.70 -14.60 6.41
CA VAL A 373 -19.43 -15.15 5.92
C VAL A 373 -19.58 -16.67 5.79
N SER A 374 -19.47 -17.17 4.55
CA SER A 374 -19.67 -18.59 4.23
C SER A 374 -18.47 -19.47 4.61
N ASP A 375 -17.27 -18.92 4.66
CA ASP A 375 -16.06 -19.66 5.03
C ASP A 375 -16.01 -19.91 6.55
N PRO A 376 -15.99 -21.17 7.01
CA PRO A 376 -16.03 -21.51 8.43
C PRO A 376 -14.86 -20.94 9.24
N TYR A 377 -13.69 -20.80 8.63
CA TYR A 377 -12.51 -20.23 9.29
C TYR A 377 -12.70 -18.74 9.59
N TYR A 378 -13.11 -17.95 8.59
CA TYR A 378 -13.38 -16.53 8.79
C TYR A 378 -14.60 -16.27 9.65
N LYS A 379 -15.61 -17.14 9.59
CA LYS A 379 -16.77 -17.08 10.50
C LYS A 379 -16.34 -17.23 11.96
N ALA A 380 -15.52 -18.23 12.28
CA ALA A 380 -15.01 -18.42 13.65
C ALA A 380 -14.11 -17.28 14.12
N LEU A 381 -13.36 -16.63 13.23
CA LEU A 381 -12.60 -15.41 13.55
C LEU A 381 -13.54 -14.25 13.91
N LEU A 382 -14.67 -14.10 13.21
CA LEU A 382 -15.65 -13.05 13.50
C LEU A 382 -16.40 -13.31 14.81
N GLU A 383 -16.78 -14.56 15.09
CA GLU A 383 -17.39 -14.96 16.37
C GLU A 383 -16.48 -14.68 17.57
N GLY A 384 -15.17 -14.84 17.41
CA GLY A 384 -14.15 -14.50 18.41
C GLY A 384 -13.70 -13.05 18.42
N SER A 385 -14.26 -12.20 17.55
CA SER A 385 -13.82 -10.80 17.41
C SER A 385 -14.13 -9.94 18.63
N PRO A 386 -13.31 -8.90 18.92
CA PRO A 386 -13.57 -8.00 20.04
C PRO A 386 -14.89 -7.25 19.86
N GLN A 387 -15.68 -7.15 20.93
CA GLN A 387 -16.86 -6.27 20.93
C GLN A 387 -16.45 -4.80 20.79
N THR A 388 -17.22 -4.04 20.00
CA THR A 388 -16.91 -2.65 19.64
C THR A 388 -17.64 -1.61 20.51
N ASP A 389 -18.25 -2.02 21.62
CA ASP A 389 -19.38 -1.37 22.32
C ASP A 389 -19.24 0.11 22.69
N MET A 390 -18.08 0.60 23.01
CA MET A 390 -17.97 1.99 23.49
C MET A 390 -17.11 2.89 22.61
N LYS A 391 -16.10 2.36 21.93
CA LYS A 391 -15.19 3.17 21.12
C LYS A 391 -15.84 3.69 19.84
N VAL A 392 -16.80 2.95 19.29
CA VAL A 392 -17.54 3.32 18.07
C VAL A 392 -18.35 4.60 18.29
N TRP A 393 -19.06 4.72 19.42
CA TRP A 393 -19.87 5.90 19.72
C TRP A 393 -19.04 7.15 19.99
N ILE A 394 -17.85 7.03 20.57
CA ILE A 394 -16.93 8.15 20.75
C ILE A 394 -16.52 8.75 19.40
N PHE A 395 -16.42 7.92 18.36
CA PHE A 395 -16.10 8.39 17.01
C PHE A 395 -17.33 8.71 16.16
N ALA A 396 -18.51 8.13 16.43
CA ALA A 396 -19.75 8.46 15.72
C ALA A 396 -20.32 9.82 16.14
N LEU A 397 -20.22 10.18 17.42
CA LEU A 397 -20.78 11.41 17.96
C LEU A 397 -20.17 12.68 17.34
N PRO A 398 -18.82 12.82 17.22
CA PRO A 398 -18.21 13.95 16.51
C PRO A 398 -18.61 14.01 15.04
N LEU A 399 -18.84 12.87 14.39
CA LEU A 399 -19.33 12.81 13.01
C LEU A 399 -20.68 13.51 12.88
N ILE A 400 -21.62 13.18 13.75
CA ILE A 400 -22.97 13.77 13.73
C ILE A 400 -22.91 15.26 14.08
N ILE A 401 -22.16 15.62 15.12
CA ILE A 401 -22.07 17.00 15.64
C ILE A 401 -21.30 17.94 14.69
N TYR A 402 -20.26 17.44 14.02
CA TYR A 402 -19.37 18.27 13.21
C TYR A 402 -19.76 18.28 11.74
N VAL A 403 -20.10 17.13 11.18
CA VAL A 403 -20.29 16.96 9.73
C VAL A 403 -21.62 17.53 9.27
N ALA A 404 -22.70 17.34 10.02
CA ALA A 404 -24.02 17.88 9.66
C ALA A 404 -24.08 19.42 9.70
N PRO A 405 -23.62 20.11 10.75
CA PRO A 405 -23.53 21.56 10.76
C PRO A 405 -22.58 22.13 9.72
N ALA A 406 -21.42 21.48 9.50
CA ALA A 406 -20.47 21.89 8.48
C ALA A 406 -21.06 21.82 7.07
N PHE A 407 -21.89 20.80 6.79
CA PHE A 407 -22.61 20.68 5.52
C PHE A 407 -23.70 21.75 5.35
N ILE A 408 -24.50 22.02 6.39
CA ILE A 408 -25.51 23.07 6.39
C ILE A 408 -24.84 24.45 6.18
N PHE A 409 -23.72 24.67 6.86
CA PHE A 409 -22.92 25.87 6.71
C PHE A 409 -22.36 26.00 5.28
N PHE A 410 -21.85 24.90 4.71
CA PHE A 410 -21.43 24.82 3.30
C PHE A 410 -22.56 25.16 2.32
N LEU A 411 -23.75 24.61 2.55
CA LEU A 411 -24.91 24.90 1.71
C LEU A 411 -25.33 26.39 1.79
N ARG A 412 -25.21 27.02 2.95
CA ARG A 412 -25.53 28.45 3.15
C ARG A 412 -24.46 29.38 2.58
N LEU A 413 -23.17 29.06 2.78
CA LEU A 413 -22.05 29.87 2.30
C LEU A 413 -21.81 29.78 0.79
N SER A 414 -22.41 28.84 0.10
CA SER A 414 -22.25 28.65 -1.36
C SER A 414 -22.74 29.87 -2.18
N LYS A 415 -23.36 30.86 -1.55
CA LYS A 415 -23.76 32.12 -2.15
C LYS A 415 -22.67 33.22 -2.10
N ILE A 416 -21.51 32.97 -1.44
CA ILE A 416 -20.44 33.95 -1.23
C ILE A 416 -19.22 33.63 -2.10
N ALA A 417 -18.70 34.61 -2.82
CA ALA A 417 -17.70 34.49 -3.92
C ALA A 417 -16.33 33.86 -3.57
N ASN A 418 -15.95 33.70 -2.28
CA ASN A 418 -14.65 33.12 -1.86
C ASN A 418 -14.73 31.66 -1.39
N LEU A 419 -15.63 30.89 -1.99
CA LEU A 419 -16.01 29.56 -1.50
C LEU A 419 -14.98 28.46 -1.75
N LYS A 420 -14.17 28.53 -2.83
CA LYS A 420 -13.24 27.45 -3.21
C LYS A 420 -12.24 27.09 -2.12
N VAL A 421 -11.68 28.08 -1.45
CA VAL A 421 -10.70 27.88 -0.36
C VAL A 421 -11.35 27.27 0.88
N LYS A 422 -12.54 27.75 1.26
CA LYS A 422 -13.27 27.25 2.44
C LYS A 422 -13.77 25.81 2.27
N THR A 423 -14.14 25.43 1.06
CA THR A 423 -14.54 24.07 0.71
C THR A 423 -13.39 23.08 0.91
N SER A 424 -12.19 23.43 0.48
CA SER A 424 -11.01 22.56 0.64
C SER A 424 -10.68 22.27 2.09
N TYR A 425 -10.81 23.26 2.99
CA TYR A 425 -10.58 23.05 4.42
C TYR A 425 -11.60 22.10 5.04
N LEU A 426 -12.86 22.18 4.65
CA LEU A 426 -13.91 21.27 5.13
C LEU A 426 -13.62 19.81 4.70
N PHE A 427 -13.24 19.61 3.44
CA PHE A 427 -12.88 18.28 2.96
C PHE A 427 -11.57 17.78 3.57
N PHE A 428 -10.63 18.67 3.86
CA PHE A 428 -9.43 18.32 4.60
C PHE A 428 -9.75 17.77 6.00
N THR A 429 -10.59 18.45 6.76
CA THR A 429 -10.97 18.00 8.12
C THR A 429 -11.72 16.68 8.07
N LEU A 430 -12.60 16.47 7.08
CA LEU A 430 -13.33 15.21 6.91
C LEU A 430 -12.40 14.06 6.52
N ALA A 431 -11.49 14.27 5.58
CA ALA A 431 -10.52 13.29 5.15
C ALA A 431 -9.51 12.93 6.26
N LEU A 432 -9.09 13.92 7.05
CA LEU A 432 -8.29 13.72 8.25
C LEU A 432 -9.04 12.87 9.28
N TYR A 433 -10.30 13.16 9.52
CA TYR A 433 -11.15 12.40 10.43
C TYR A 433 -11.36 10.96 9.94
N GLN A 434 -11.60 10.75 8.64
CA GLN A 434 -11.66 9.42 8.04
C GLN A 434 -10.37 8.63 8.27
N SER A 435 -9.22 9.25 8.06
CA SER A 435 -7.92 8.61 8.30
C SER A 435 -7.69 8.27 9.77
N LEU A 436 -8.18 9.11 10.69
CA LEU A 436 -8.13 8.85 12.13
C LEU A 436 -8.99 7.63 12.50
N VAL A 437 -10.24 7.57 12.02
CA VAL A 437 -11.14 6.43 12.28
C VAL A 437 -10.57 5.13 11.70
N LEU A 438 -10.06 5.18 10.47
CA LEU A 438 -9.40 4.03 9.85
C LEU A 438 -8.21 3.54 10.68
N SER A 439 -7.35 4.46 11.15
CA SER A 439 -6.11 4.10 11.84
C SER A 439 -6.33 3.65 13.29
N MET A 440 -7.30 4.23 14.00
CA MET A 440 -7.47 4.04 15.45
C MET A 440 -8.60 3.08 15.82
N VAL A 441 -9.52 2.83 14.89
CA VAL A 441 -10.72 1.99 15.15
C VAL A 441 -10.77 0.82 14.19
N THR A 442 -10.92 1.11 12.89
CA THR A 442 -11.26 0.09 11.90
C THR A 442 -10.12 -0.90 11.66
N LEU A 443 -8.91 -0.40 11.39
CA LEU A 443 -7.76 -1.26 11.13
C LEU A 443 -7.33 -2.08 12.36
N PRO A 444 -7.24 -1.52 13.59
CA PRO A 444 -7.00 -2.30 14.80
C PRO A 444 -8.05 -3.38 15.06
N TRP A 445 -9.33 -3.10 14.80
CA TRP A 445 -10.39 -4.11 14.95
C TRP A 445 -10.19 -5.25 13.95
N TRP A 446 -10.00 -4.97 12.66
CA TRP A 446 -9.75 -5.98 11.65
C TRP A 446 -8.48 -6.79 11.94
N SER A 447 -7.41 -6.13 12.34
CA SER A 447 -6.17 -6.84 12.66
C SER A 447 -6.33 -7.79 13.84
N ARG A 448 -7.01 -7.37 14.90
CA ARG A 448 -7.28 -8.24 16.04
C ARG A 448 -8.21 -9.39 15.66
N THR A 449 -9.28 -9.11 14.92
CA THR A 449 -10.20 -10.17 14.46
C THR A 449 -9.48 -11.23 13.63
N LEU A 450 -8.63 -10.81 12.69
CA LEU A 450 -8.02 -11.73 11.73
C LEU A 450 -6.68 -12.32 12.19
N GLN A 451 -5.92 -11.59 13.00
CA GLN A 451 -4.53 -11.92 13.30
C GLN A 451 -4.27 -12.28 14.78
N ALA A 452 -5.17 -11.92 15.72
CA ALA A 452 -4.96 -12.24 17.13
C ALA A 452 -4.74 -13.73 17.39
N PRO A 453 -5.46 -14.68 16.77
CA PRO A 453 -5.19 -16.09 17.02
C PRO A 453 -3.76 -16.53 16.73
N ALA A 454 -3.18 -16.08 15.61
CA ALA A 454 -1.79 -16.38 15.27
C ALA A 454 -0.80 -15.64 16.18
N HIS A 455 -1.05 -14.36 16.46
CA HIS A 455 -0.24 -13.53 17.33
C HIS A 455 -0.18 -14.10 18.76
N ASP A 456 -1.33 -14.37 19.36
CA ASP A 456 -1.40 -14.78 20.76
C ASP A 456 -0.81 -16.17 20.97
N LEU A 457 -1.04 -17.11 20.04
CA LEU A 457 -0.35 -18.40 20.04
C LEU A 457 1.17 -18.23 19.87
N ALA A 458 1.62 -17.32 19.00
CA ALA A 458 3.05 -17.03 18.86
C ALA A 458 3.66 -16.50 20.16
N MET A 459 2.95 -15.59 20.85
CA MET A 459 3.40 -15.02 22.12
C MET A 459 3.40 -16.04 23.26
N MET A 460 2.42 -16.96 23.32
CA MET A 460 2.40 -18.07 24.30
C MET A 460 3.60 -19.00 24.15
N PHE A 461 4.06 -19.24 22.92
CA PHE A 461 5.18 -20.13 22.63
C PHE A 461 6.49 -19.40 22.30
N LYS A 462 6.61 -18.13 22.63
CA LYS A 462 7.79 -17.31 22.32
C LYS A 462 9.06 -17.81 22.99
N GLU A 463 8.97 -18.22 24.25
CA GLU A 463 10.10 -18.73 25.04
C GLU A 463 10.34 -20.25 24.84
N ASP A 464 9.41 -20.92 24.15
CA ASP A 464 9.53 -22.35 23.88
C ASP A 464 10.50 -22.57 22.71
N GLN A 465 11.60 -23.27 22.96
CA GLN A 465 12.66 -23.53 21.98
C GLN A 465 12.35 -24.69 21.02
N ARG A 466 11.23 -25.40 21.22
CA ARG A 466 10.83 -26.49 20.32
C ARG A 466 10.40 -25.92 18.98
N VAL A 467 10.71 -26.64 17.90
CA VAL A 467 10.26 -26.23 16.56
C VAL A 467 8.74 -26.33 16.50
N VAL A 468 8.07 -25.24 16.06
CA VAL A 468 6.65 -25.23 15.73
C VAL A 468 6.52 -25.12 14.22
N VAL A 469 6.08 -26.17 13.56
CA VAL A 469 5.86 -26.16 12.12
C VAL A 469 4.48 -25.61 11.79
N GLN A 470 4.32 -25.01 10.62
CA GLN A 470 3.02 -24.59 10.07
C GLN A 470 2.50 -25.71 9.17
N TRP A 471 1.50 -26.44 9.63
CA TRP A 471 0.91 -27.52 8.85
C TRP A 471 -0.51 -27.18 8.39
N GLY A 472 -0.72 -27.14 7.08
CA GLY A 472 -2.01 -26.76 6.48
C GLY A 472 -2.38 -25.28 6.65
N VAL A 473 -1.48 -24.45 7.20
CA VAL A 473 -1.62 -23.00 7.36
C VAL A 473 -0.46 -22.26 6.71
N HIS A 474 -0.66 -20.98 6.41
CA HIS A 474 0.41 -20.08 5.95
C HIS A 474 0.25 -18.73 6.66
N LEU A 475 0.90 -18.59 7.79
CA LEU A 475 0.83 -17.45 8.70
C LEU A 475 2.27 -17.00 9.07
N PRO A 476 3.01 -16.37 8.14
CA PRO A 476 4.40 -15.98 8.39
C PRO A 476 4.58 -15.04 9.58
N SER A 477 3.58 -14.21 9.91
CA SER A 477 3.59 -13.33 11.08
C SER A 477 3.78 -14.10 12.39
N PHE A 478 3.32 -15.35 12.46
CA PHE A 478 3.54 -16.23 13.62
C PHE A 478 5.03 -16.40 13.95
N ALA A 479 5.87 -16.62 12.91
CA ALA A 479 7.32 -16.74 13.09
C ALA A 479 7.94 -15.39 13.51
N THR A 480 7.49 -14.28 12.93
CA THR A 480 7.95 -12.93 13.29
C THR A 480 7.67 -12.63 14.78
N TYR A 481 6.46 -12.88 15.29
CA TYR A 481 6.08 -12.63 16.68
C TYR A 481 6.77 -13.58 17.64
N ARG A 482 6.90 -14.83 17.27
CA ARG A 482 7.62 -15.84 18.03
C ARG A 482 9.12 -15.58 18.06
N GLN A 483 9.66 -14.84 17.07
CA GLN A 483 11.08 -14.57 16.83
C GLN A 483 11.90 -15.85 16.56
N GLN A 484 11.25 -16.87 16.02
CA GLN A 484 11.84 -18.16 15.67
C GLN A 484 11.25 -18.64 14.33
N GLU A 485 12.02 -19.37 13.57
CA GLU A 485 11.56 -19.97 12.33
C GLU A 485 10.40 -20.96 12.60
N SER A 486 9.42 -20.96 11.71
CA SER A 486 8.27 -21.87 11.73
C SER A 486 8.09 -22.50 10.35
N PRO A 487 8.85 -23.57 10.04
CA PRO A 487 8.86 -24.19 8.71
C PRO A 487 7.47 -24.66 8.28
N ARG A 488 7.15 -24.50 7.00
CA ARG A 488 5.87 -24.93 6.44
C ARG A 488 5.96 -26.33 5.87
N ARG A 489 5.67 -27.33 6.70
CA ARG A 489 5.71 -28.76 6.35
C ARG A 489 4.86 -29.57 7.33
N GLU A 490 4.74 -30.86 7.07
CA GLU A 490 4.22 -31.80 8.08
C GLU A 490 5.18 -31.90 9.27
N PRO A 491 4.64 -32.01 10.50
CA PRO A 491 5.44 -32.20 11.70
C PRO A 491 6.07 -33.60 11.75
N MET A 492 7.28 -33.66 12.26
CA MET A 492 7.93 -34.91 12.60
C MET A 492 7.40 -35.43 13.97
N PRO A 493 7.58 -36.71 14.28
CA PRO A 493 7.21 -37.24 15.60
C PRO A 493 7.80 -36.43 16.75
N GLY A 494 6.94 -36.04 17.71
CA GLY A 494 7.30 -35.21 18.86
C GLY A 494 7.38 -33.70 18.61
N GLU A 495 7.25 -33.23 17.35
CA GLU A 495 7.24 -31.79 17.03
C GLU A 495 5.89 -31.13 17.33
N LEU A 496 5.93 -29.82 17.48
CA LEU A 496 4.73 -28.98 17.60
C LEU A 496 4.28 -28.53 16.22
N ALA A 497 2.95 -28.42 16.04
CA ALA A 497 2.36 -27.90 14.81
C ALA A 497 1.31 -26.84 15.09
N LEU A 498 1.39 -25.71 14.37
CA LEU A 498 0.31 -24.75 14.23
C LEU A 498 -0.65 -25.25 13.13
N VAL A 499 -1.91 -25.47 13.50
CA VAL A 499 -2.94 -26.09 12.66
C VAL A 499 -4.26 -25.34 12.76
N LYS A 500 -5.16 -25.53 11.77
CA LYS A 500 -6.58 -25.14 11.90
C LYS A 500 -7.31 -26.19 12.73
N ASN A 501 -8.10 -25.76 13.71
CA ASN A 501 -8.93 -26.66 14.52
C ASN A 501 -10.39 -26.79 13.98
N ILE A 502 -10.73 -26.03 12.96
CA ILE A 502 -11.99 -26.16 12.24
C ILE A 502 -11.83 -27.19 11.14
N GLN A 503 -12.64 -28.27 11.19
CA GLN A 503 -12.49 -29.46 10.35
C GLN A 503 -11.06 -30.01 10.42
N PRO A 504 -10.65 -30.52 11.61
CA PRO A 504 -9.29 -30.97 11.82
C PRO A 504 -8.93 -32.08 10.83
N TYR A 505 -7.77 -31.93 10.20
CA TYR A 505 -7.16 -32.91 9.27
C TYR A 505 -5.99 -33.66 9.91
N TRP A 506 -5.74 -33.35 11.18
CA TRP A 506 -4.71 -34.00 12.01
C TRP A 506 -5.34 -35.12 12.87
N PRO A 507 -4.56 -36.17 13.24
CA PRO A 507 -5.08 -37.31 13.99
C PRO A 507 -5.64 -36.91 15.36
N PRO A 508 -6.74 -37.56 15.83
CA PRO A 508 -7.43 -37.18 17.07
C PRO A 508 -6.65 -37.56 18.35
N ASP A 509 -5.62 -38.36 18.22
CA ASP A 509 -4.73 -38.80 19.33
C ASP A 509 -3.59 -37.81 19.61
N TRP A 510 -3.49 -36.72 18.86
CA TRP A 510 -2.49 -35.70 19.10
C TRP A 510 -2.87 -34.82 20.29
N GLU A 511 -1.87 -34.49 21.11
CA GLU A 511 -2.04 -33.63 22.27
C GLU A 511 -2.27 -32.17 21.84
N ILE A 512 -3.38 -31.57 22.27
CA ILE A 512 -3.66 -30.15 22.07
C ILE A 512 -3.03 -29.37 23.22
N LEU A 513 -2.03 -28.55 22.94
CA LEU A 513 -1.33 -27.73 23.93
C LEU A 513 -1.96 -26.36 24.15
N ALA A 514 -2.48 -25.75 23.09
CA ALA A 514 -3.14 -24.45 23.17
C ALA A 514 -4.16 -24.29 22.03
N VAL A 515 -5.22 -23.52 22.31
CA VAL A 515 -6.27 -23.16 21.34
C VAL A 515 -6.52 -21.68 21.44
N HIS A 516 -6.57 -21.00 20.28
CA HIS A 516 -7.03 -19.63 20.20
C HIS A 516 -7.83 -19.43 18.91
N GLY A 517 -9.14 -19.17 19.06
CA GLY A 517 -10.07 -19.10 17.93
C GLY A 517 -9.98 -20.33 17.02
N PRO A 518 -9.86 -20.16 15.70
CA PRO A 518 -9.79 -21.28 14.75
C PRO A 518 -8.42 -21.93 14.62
N LEU A 519 -7.45 -21.60 15.46
CA LEU A 519 -6.09 -22.13 15.44
C LEU A 519 -5.74 -22.88 16.71
N SER A 520 -4.88 -23.89 16.59
CA SER A 520 -4.34 -24.67 17.71
C SER A 520 -2.85 -24.97 17.53
N ILE A 521 -2.14 -25.09 18.65
CA ILE A 521 -0.83 -25.74 18.70
C ILE A 521 -1.07 -27.16 19.21
N VAL A 522 -0.65 -28.13 18.41
CA VAL A 522 -0.75 -29.56 18.72
C VAL A 522 0.64 -30.20 18.75
N LYS A 523 0.81 -31.25 19.54
CA LYS A 523 2.04 -32.07 19.59
C LYS A 523 1.78 -33.39 18.89
N SER A 524 2.62 -33.76 17.93
CA SER A 524 2.58 -35.08 17.29
C SER A 524 3.10 -36.15 18.30
N PRO A 525 2.58 -37.38 18.25
CA PRO A 525 3.05 -38.46 19.08
C PRO A 525 4.55 -38.73 18.89
N GLU A 526 5.25 -39.05 19.97
CA GLU A 526 6.61 -39.60 19.85
C GLU A 526 6.53 -41.00 19.26
N ILE A 527 7.47 -41.37 18.41
CA ILE A 527 7.58 -42.76 17.96
C ILE A 527 7.78 -43.60 19.23
N ALA A 528 6.83 -44.49 19.53
CA ALA A 528 7.05 -45.47 20.60
C ALA A 528 8.39 -46.14 20.30
N LYS A 529 9.36 -46.02 21.26
CA LYS A 529 10.58 -46.80 21.18
C LYS A 529 10.14 -48.27 21.18
N THR A 530 10.07 -48.87 19.97
CA THR A 530 9.99 -50.33 19.88
C THR A 530 11.26 -50.82 20.56
N ASN A 531 11.12 -51.33 21.80
CA ASN A 531 12.20 -52.05 22.46
C ASN A 531 12.65 -53.16 21.51
N PRO A 532 13.97 -53.29 21.28
CA PRO A 532 14.51 -54.33 20.42
C PRO A 532 14.24 -55.73 20.98
#